data_93df7050148cd8632e0c3ee2a97864d4
#
_entry.id   93df7050148cd8632e0c3ee2a97864d4
#
_cell.length_a   1.000
_cell.length_b   1.000
_cell.length_c   1.000
_cell.angle_alpha   90.00
_cell.angle_beta   90.00
_cell.angle_gamma   90.00
#
_symmetry.space_group_name_H-M   'P 1'
#
loop_
_entity.id
_entity.type
_entity.pdbx_description
1 polymer ?
#
loop_
_entity_poly.entity_id
_entity_poly.type
_entity_poly.pdbx_seq_one_letter_code
_entity_poly.pdbx_strand_id
1 'polypeptide(L)'
;MTKTALTILVCFLLALHTVRAHSHDRRRPDLDAWYGSLSRPGLVSCCSKNDCHVTEAELRSDGRWWARLGRPVRSSNGRVDWALIDWVPIDEHLIVRGVDGRPIPNEAGEPVICHNIIWKIGGSEIDVEQINIFCFVVGNLS
;
A
#
# COMPACT_ATOMS: atom_id res chain seq x y z
N MET A 1 37.40 30.43 12.65
CA MET A 1 36.60 29.49 11.83
C MET A 1 36.49 30.11 10.45
N THR A 2 36.98 29.44 9.43
CA THR A 2 36.98 29.95 8.06
C THR A 2 35.60 29.87 7.45
N LYS A 3 35.22 30.83 6.60
CA LYS A 3 33.88 30.87 5.94
C LYS A 3 33.55 29.56 5.24
N THR A 4 34.53 28.84 4.73
CA THR A 4 34.41 27.52 4.11
C THR A 4 33.90 26.42 5.08
N ALA A 5 34.37 26.42 6.33
CA ALA A 5 33.92 25.41 7.32
C ALA A 5 32.44 25.59 7.71
N LEU A 6 31.97 26.84 7.79
CA LEU A 6 30.58 27.16 8.09
C LEU A 6 29.67 26.74 6.94
N THR A 7 30.09 26.95 5.69
CA THR A 7 29.28 26.57 4.51
C THR A 7 29.11 25.04 4.41
N ILE A 8 30.18 24.27 4.67
CA ILE A 8 30.11 22.80 4.66
C ILE A 8 29.18 22.29 5.77
N LEU A 9 29.21 22.87 6.95
CA LEU A 9 28.35 22.48 8.06
C LEU A 9 26.88 22.76 7.76
N VAL A 10 26.56 23.90 7.15
CA VAL A 10 25.17 24.23 6.75
C VAL A 10 24.66 23.30 5.67
N CYS A 11 25.48 22.95 4.67
CA CYS A 11 25.09 21.98 3.64
C CYS A 11 24.84 20.58 4.23
N PHE A 12 25.64 20.16 5.22
CA PHE A 12 25.46 18.87 5.88
C PHE A 12 24.20 18.83 6.75
N LEU A 13 23.87 19.93 7.42
CA LEU A 13 22.64 20.07 8.21
C LEU A 13 21.39 20.11 7.32
N LEU A 14 21.47 20.67 6.13
CA LEU A 14 20.36 20.67 5.16
C LEU A 14 20.14 19.28 4.52
N ALA A 15 21.20 18.48 4.36
CA ALA A 15 21.09 17.11 3.85
C ALA A 15 20.43 16.12 4.85
N LEU A 16 20.35 16.48 6.12
CA LEU A 16 19.66 15.70 7.16
C LEU A 16 18.13 15.93 7.20
N HIS A 17 17.58 16.73 6.27
CA HIS A 17 16.14 16.78 6.07
C HIS A 17 15.71 15.44 5.48
N THR A 18 15.41 14.51 6.37
CA THR A 18 14.86 13.21 6.09
C THR A 18 13.75 13.35 5.06
N VAL A 19 13.95 12.71 3.92
CA VAL A 19 12.87 12.44 2.97
C VAL A 19 11.77 11.76 3.79
N ARG A 20 10.70 12.49 4.09
CA ARG A 20 9.54 11.91 4.75
C ARG A 20 9.02 10.84 3.79
N ALA A 21 9.22 9.59 4.14
CA ALA A 21 8.58 8.48 3.47
C ALA A 21 7.08 8.79 3.43
N HIS A 22 6.47 8.73 2.25
CA HIS A 22 5.05 8.92 2.13
C HIS A 22 4.38 7.70 2.75
N SER A 23 3.55 7.95 3.77
CA SER A 23 2.78 6.90 4.45
C SER A 23 1.89 6.15 3.45
N HIS A 24 1.98 4.83 3.44
CA HIS A 24 1.16 3.96 2.60
C HIS A 24 -0.32 4.04 3.00
N ASP A 25 -0.60 3.93 4.30
CA ASP A 25 -1.91 4.24 4.88
C ASP A 25 -1.74 5.39 5.89
N ARG A 26 -2.24 6.56 5.55
CA ARG A 26 -2.14 7.75 6.40
C ARG A 26 -2.83 7.61 7.76
N ARG A 27 -3.69 6.61 7.91
CA ARG A 27 -4.34 6.28 9.18
C ARG A 27 -3.44 5.45 10.07
N ARG A 28 -2.50 4.72 9.46
CA ARG A 28 -1.58 3.80 10.12
C ARG A 28 -0.11 4.05 9.71
N PRO A 29 0.43 5.25 10.01
CA PRO A 29 1.82 5.59 9.69
C PRO A 29 2.83 4.72 10.45
N ASP A 30 2.40 4.10 11.55
CA ASP A 30 3.15 3.11 12.32
C ASP A 30 3.51 1.87 11.49
N LEU A 31 2.71 1.55 10.47
CA LEU A 31 2.92 0.39 9.59
C LEU A 31 3.76 0.67 8.34
N ASP A 32 4.23 1.89 8.12
CA ASP A 32 4.95 2.24 6.89
C ASP A 32 6.17 1.36 6.62
N ALA A 33 6.95 1.06 7.65
CA ALA A 33 8.13 0.20 7.51
C ALA A 33 7.71 -1.23 7.15
N TRP A 34 6.62 -1.74 7.74
CA TRP A 34 6.09 -3.06 7.44
C TRP A 34 5.55 -3.13 6.01
N TYR A 35 4.73 -2.17 5.59
CA TYR A 35 4.27 -2.09 4.20
C TYR A 35 5.43 -2.09 3.21
N GLY A 36 6.48 -1.32 3.49
CA GLY A 36 7.68 -1.26 2.65
C GLY A 36 8.47 -2.56 2.59
N SER A 37 8.30 -3.44 3.57
CA SER A 37 8.96 -4.76 3.62
C SER A 37 8.19 -5.84 2.87
N LEU A 38 6.92 -5.62 2.52
CA LEU A 38 6.09 -6.60 1.85
C LEU A 38 6.64 -6.96 0.47
N SER A 39 6.85 -8.25 0.25
CA SER A 39 7.27 -8.79 -1.05
C SER A 39 6.64 -10.15 -1.30
N ARG A 40 6.36 -10.44 -2.57
CA ARG A 40 5.92 -11.77 -3.01
C ARG A 40 7.11 -12.70 -3.20
N PRO A 41 6.88 -14.03 -3.27
CA PRO A 41 7.91 -14.97 -3.69
C PRO A 41 8.59 -14.50 -4.99
N GLY A 42 9.93 -14.58 -5.02
CA GLY A 42 10.73 -14.02 -6.10
C GLY A 42 11.19 -12.56 -5.88
N LEU A 43 11.03 -12.04 -4.65
CA LEU A 43 11.47 -10.70 -4.24
C LEU A 43 10.79 -9.55 -5.02
N VAL A 44 9.58 -9.78 -5.51
CA VAL A 44 8.78 -8.73 -6.15
C VAL A 44 8.16 -7.87 -5.07
N SER A 45 8.61 -6.61 -4.97
CA SER A 45 8.05 -5.65 -4.00
C SER A 45 6.56 -5.45 -4.22
N CYS A 46 5.80 -5.48 -3.13
CA CYS A 46 4.36 -5.23 -3.12
C CYS A 46 4.02 -3.74 -3.26
N CYS A 47 4.90 -2.89 -2.76
CA CYS A 47 4.63 -1.47 -2.66
C CYS A 47 5.52 -0.65 -3.59
N SER A 48 4.88 0.13 -4.45
CA SER A 48 5.50 1.23 -5.16
C SER A 48 4.72 2.51 -4.89
N LYS A 49 4.87 3.10 -3.71
CA LYS A 49 4.29 4.41 -3.35
C LYS A 49 2.77 4.42 -3.10
N ASN A 50 2.36 4.33 -1.86
CA ASN A 50 0.98 4.61 -1.39
C ASN A 50 -0.14 3.69 -1.92
N ASP A 51 0.22 2.49 -2.36
CA ASP A 51 -0.71 1.60 -3.04
C ASP A 51 -1.36 0.57 -2.08
N CYS A 52 -0.90 0.49 -0.83
CA CYS A 52 -1.38 -0.47 0.16
C CYS A 52 -2.35 0.18 1.16
N HIS A 53 -3.43 -0.52 1.46
CA HIS A 53 -4.38 -0.11 2.49
C HIS A 53 -5.10 -1.32 3.09
N VAL A 54 -5.62 -1.14 4.29
CA VAL A 54 -6.52 -2.12 4.92
C VAL A 54 -7.80 -2.22 4.13
N THR A 55 -8.30 -3.45 3.95
CA THR A 55 -9.50 -3.74 3.17
C THR A 55 -10.39 -4.78 3.84
N GLU A 56 -11.61 -4.91 3.37
CA GLU A 56 -12.46 -6.06 3.67
C GLU A 56 -12.08 -7.22 2.76
N ALA A 57 -12.01 -8.43 3.31
CA ALA A 57 -11.74 -9.62 2.53
C ALA A 57 -12.47 -10.84 3.09
N GLU A 58 -12.78 -11.80 2.22
CA GLU A 58 -13.44 -13.04 2.56
C GLU A 58 -12.91 -14.21 1.74
N LEU A 59 -12.83 -15.37 2.35
CA LEU A 59 -12.59 -16.63 1.63
C LEU A 59 -13.93 -17.19 1.20
N ARG A 60 -14.19 -17.25 -0.12
CA ARG A 60 -15.45 -17.74 -0.65
C ARG A 60 -15.46 -19.25 -0.87
N SER A 61 -16.63 -19.80 -1.16
CA SER A 61 -16.85 -21.23 -1.39
C SER A 61 -16.09 -21.80 -2.58
N ASP A 62 -15.63 -20.95 -3.49
CA ASP A 62 -14.76 -21.32 -4.62
C ASP A 62 -13.29 -21.54 -4.19
N GLY A 63 -12.98 -21.38 -2.89
CA GLY A 63 -11.65 -21.53 -2.33
C GLY A 63 -10.72 -20.33 -2.59
N ARG A 64 -11.22 -19.24 -3.16
CA ARG A 64 -10.43 -18.03 -3.43
C ARG A 64 -10.73 -16.94 -2.43
N TRP A 65 -9.70 -16.17 -2.13
CA TRP A 65 -9.87 -14.90 -1.46
C TRP A 65 -10.48 -13.88 -2.39
N TRP A 66 -11.40 -13.11 -1.86
CA TRP A 66 -11.96 -11.93 -2.47
C TRP A 66 -11.69 -10.75 -1.56
N ALA A 67 -11.29 -9.64 -2.13
CA ALA A 67 -11.02 -8.42 -1.39
C ALA A 67 -11.69 -7.22 -2.05
N ARG A 68 -12.01 -6.20 -1.26
CA ARG A 68 -12.56 -4.96 -1.80
C ARG A 68 -11.45 -4.04 -2.28
N LEU A 69 -11.59 -3.54 -3.47
CA LEU A 69 -10.75 -2.45 -3.96
C LEU A 69 -11.10 -1.15 -3.23
N GLY A 70 -10.12 -0.30 -3.08
CA GLY A 70 -10.32 1.05 -2.57
C GLY A 70 -9.92 2.09 -3.60
N ARG A 71 -10.61 3.23 -3.58
CA ARG A 71 -10.16 4.43 -4.30
C ARG A 71 -9.87 5.54 -3.31
N PRO A 72 -8.86 6.37 -3.56
CA PRO A 72 -8.62 7.52 -2.73
C PRO A 72 -9.76 8.53 -2.89
N VAL A 73 -10.32 8.96 -1.77
CA VAL A 73 -11.34 10.02 -1.71
C VAL A 73 -10.84 11.16 -0.84
N ARG A 74 -11.10 12.38 -1.25
CA ARG A 74 -10.75 13.54 -0.44
C ARG A 74 -11.96 13.94 0.40
N SER A 75 -11.79 13.88 1.71
CA SER A 75 -12.80 14.39 2.66
C SER A 75 -12.82 15.93 2.69
N SER A 76 -13.88 16.50 3.25
CA SER A 76 -14.07 17.96 3.36
C SER A 76 -12.95 18.67 4.13
N ASN A 77 -12.26 17.98 5.02
CA ASN A 77 -11.09 18.49 5.77
C ASN A 77 -9.76 18.33 5.01
N GLY A 78 -9.79 17.93 3.73
CA GLY A 78 -8.63 17.74 2.89
C GLY A 78 -7.87 16.43 3.09
N ARG A 79 -8.30 15.56 4.02
CA ARG A 79 -7.71 14.21 4.18
C ARG A 79 -8.04 13.36 2.98
N VAL A 80 -7.08 12.52 2.61
CA VAL A 80 -7.31 11.43 1.67
C VAL A 80 -7.60 10.17 2.47
N ASP A 81 -8.73 9.58 2.21
CA ASP A 81 -9.20 8.31 2.77
C ASP A 81 -9.44 7.29 1.65
N TRP A 82 -9.70 6.04 1.99
CA TRP A 82 -10.02 5.00 1.04
C TRP A 82 -11.52 4.67 1.09
N ALA A 83 -12.23 4.90 -0.01
CA ALA A 83 -13.59 4.40 -0.17
C ALA A 83 -13.51 3.01 -0.80
N LEU A 84 -13.99 1.99 -0.08
CA LEU A 84 -14.09 0.63 -0.61
C LEU A 84 -15.21 0.58 -1.65
N ILE A 85 -14.90 0.02 -2.83
CA ILE A 85 -15.80 0.02 -3.98
C ILE A 85 -16.25 -1.40 -4.33
N ASP A 86 -15.44 -2.15 -5.05
CA ASP A 86 -15.83 -3.43 -5.65
C ASP A 86 -15.09 -4.63 -5.04
N TRP A 87 -15.74 -5.80 -5.07
CA TRP A 87 -15.13 -7.07 -4.74
C TRP A 87 -14.41 -7.66 -5.96
N VAL A 88 -13.16 -8.04 -5.78
CA VAL A 88 -12.36 -8.68 -6.82
C VAL A 88 -11.76 -9.99 -6.31
N PRO A 89 -11.68 -11.02 -7.15
CA PRO A 89 -10.98 -12.24 -6.79
C PRO A 89 -9.48 -11.99 -6.72
N ILE A 90 -8.82 -12.59 -5.74
CA ILE A 90 -7.39 -12.53 -5.55
C ILE A 90 -6.76 -13.81 -6.10
N ASP A 91 -5.86 -13.64 -7.04
CA ASP A 91 -5.09 -14.76 -7.55
C ASP A 91 -4.09 -15.25 -6.48
N GLU A 92 -3.93 -16.56 -6.35
CA GLU A 92 -3.11 -17.20 -5.33
C GLU A 92 -1.66 -16.68 -5.32
N HIS A 93 -1.09 -16.40 -6.49
CA HIS A 93 0.26 -15.87 -6.62
C HIS A 93 0.45 -14.44 -6.11
N LEU A 94 -0.65 -13.72 -5.83
CA LEU A 94 -0.62 -12.37 -5.26
C LEU A 94 -0.63 -12.38 -3.73
N ILE A 95 -0.90 -13.55 -3.10
CA ILE A 95 -0.91 -13.68 -1.66
C ILE A 95 0.53 -13.69 -1.14
N VAL A 96 0.82 -12.77 -0.23
CA VAL A 96 2.14 -12.69 0.40
C VAL A 96 2.31 -13.85 1.37
N ARG A 97 3.37 -14.63 1.15
CA ARG A 97 3.70 -15.80 1.96
C ARG A 97 5.16 -15.75 2.36
N GLY A 98 5.45 -16.34 3.52
CA GLY A 98 6.81 -16.59 3.95
C GLY A 98 7.51 -17.66 3.09
N VAL A 99 8.78 -17.87 3.34
CA VAL A 99 9.59 -18.86 2.65
C VAL A 99 9.10 -20.31 2.87
N ASP A 100 8.33 -20.54 3.91
CA ASP A 100 7.68 -21.81 4.26
C ASP A 100 6.32 -21.99 3.56
N GLY A 101 5.91 -21.05 2.72
CA GLY A 101 4.62 -21.03 2.01
C GLY A 101 3.42 -20.64 2.88
N ARG A 102 3.62 -20.34 4.17
CA ARG A 102 2.55 -19.90 5.07
C ARG A 102 2.31 -18.41 4.92
N PRO A 103 1.09 -17.92 5.26
CA PRO A 103 0.85 -16.49 5.37
C PRO A 103 1.87 -15.84 6.34
N ILE A 104 2.35 -14.66 5.97
CA ILE A 104 3.25 -13.90 6.85
C ILE A 104 2.46 -13.32 8.04
N PRO A 105 3.14 -13.02 9.17
CA PRO A 105 2.54 -12.24 10.24
C PRO A 105 2.01 -10.89 9.69
N ASN A 106 0.75 -10.60 9.96
CA ASN A 106 0.10 -9.39 9.51
C ASN A 106 0.05 -8.37 10.64
N GLU A 107 0.96 -7.38 10.61
CA GLU A 107 1.04 -6.34 11.63
C GLU A 107 -0.17 -5.40 11.63
N ALA A 108 -0.88 -5.30 10.49
CA ALA A 108 -2.12 -4.55 10.41
C ALA A 108 -3.27 -5.22 11.17
N GLY A 109 -3.22 -6.56 11.35
CA GLY A 109 -4.27 -7.36 11.94
C GLY A 109 -5.44 -7.66 10.98
N GLU A 110 -5.77 -6.72 10.13
CA GLU A 110 -6.82 -6.78 9.11
C GLU A 110 -6.24 -7.10 7.72
N PRO A 111 -7.02 -7.63 6.78
CA PRO A 111 -6.53 -7.87 5.42
C PRO A 111 -5.99 -6.59 4.77
N VAL A 112 -4.90 -6.72 4.02
CA VAL A 112 -4.28 -5.61 3.30
C VAL A 112 -4.19 -5.93 1.81
N ILE A 113 -4.57 -4.98 0.98
CA ILE A 113 -4.42 -5.05 -0.47
C ILE A 113 -3.51 -3.93 -0.96
N CYS A 114 -2.60 -4.27 -1.85
CA CYS A 114 -1.74 -3.32 -2.54
C CYS A 114 -2.11 -3.33 -4.02
N HIS A 115 -2.65 -2.22 -4.51
CA HIS A 115 -3.11 -2.11 -5.89
C HIS A 115 -3.02 -0.67 -6.40
N ASN A 116 -3.03 -0.51 -7.71
CA ASN A 116 -3.35 0.77 -8.34
C ASN A 116 -4.53 0.62 -9.31
N ILE A 117 -5.21 1.72 -9.54
CA ILE A 117 -6.30 1.82 -10.50
C ILE A 117 -5.91 2.90 -11.52
N ILE A 118 -5.86 2.53 -12.78
CA ILE A 118 -5.68 3.47 -13.89
C ILE A 118 -7.07 3.89 -14.36
N TRP A 119 -7.32 5.17 -14.30
CA TRP A 119 -8.58 5.80 -14.69
C TRP A 119 -8.46 6.38 -16.08
N LYS A 120 -9.46 6.17 -16.90
CA LYS A 120 -9.61 6.87 -18.17
C LYS A 120 -10.64 7.98 -18.00
N ILE A 121 -10.25 9.18 -18.35
CA ILE A 121 -11.15 10.32 -18.36
C ILE A 121 -11.71 10.44 -19.79
N GLY A 122 -12.98 10.08 -19.96
CA GLY A 122 -13.73 10.22 -21.21
C GLY A 122 -14.84 11.25 -21.08
N GLY A 123 -14.56 12.50 -21.40
CA GLY A 123 -15.56 13.56 -21.28
C GLY A 123 -15.93 13.87 -19.83
N SER A 124 -17.21 13.67 -19.47
CA SER A 124 -17.71 13.86 -18.08
C SER A 124 -17.68 12.58 -17.23
N GLU A 125 -17.33 11.44 -17.81
CA GLU A 125 -17.28 10.15 -17.12
C GLU A 125 -15.85 9.75 -16.83
N ILE A 126 -15.66 9.15 -15.66
CA ILE A 126 -14.40 8.57 -15.21
C ILE A 126 -14.62 7.07 -15.15
N ASP A 127 -14.01 6.35 -16.09
CA ASP A 127 -14.08 4.90 -16.16
C ASP A 127 -12.79 4.26 -15.64
N VAL A 128 -12.91 3.07 -15.08
CA VAL A 128 -11.76 2.24 -14.72
C VAL A 128 -11.20 1.62 -15.98
N GLU A 129 -9.99 1.98 -16.38
CA GLU A 129 -9.31 1.39 -17.52
C GLU A 129 -8.57 0.10 -17.17
N GLN A 130 -7.90 0.11 -16.02
CA GLN A 130 -7.09 -1.01 -15.57
C GLN A 130 -6.96 -1.05 -14.05
N ILE A 131 -7.02 -2.26 -13.52
CA ILE A 131 -6.72 -2.56 -12.11
C ILE A 131 -5.49 -3.45 -12.07
N ASN A 132 -4.46 -3.03 -11.35
CA ASN A 132 -3.29 -3.84 -11.10
C ASN A 132 -3.21 -4.13 -9.61
N ILE A 133 -3.40 -5.38 -9.23
CA ILE A 133 -3.19 -5.85 -7.86
C ILE A 133 -1.75 -6.36 -7.77
N PHE A 134 -0.98 -5.81 -6.85
CA PHE A 134 0.41 -6.20 -6.65
C PHE A 134 0.54 -7.29 -5.61
N CYS A 135 -0.15 -7.16 -4.49
CA CYS A 135 -0.08 -8.10 -3.38
C CYS A 135 -1.36 -8.08 -2.55
N PHE A 136 -1.56 -9.20 -1.86
CA PHE A 136 -2.59 -9.33 -0.84
C PHE A 136 -2.03 -10.01 0.40
N VAL A 137 -2.28 -9.43 1.57
CA VAL A 137 -1.92 -10.01 2.87
C VAL A 137 -3.20 -10.41 3.59
N VAL A 138 -3.29 -11.67 3.93
CA VAL A 138 -4.44 -12.21 4.67
C VAL A 138 -4.48 -11.61 6.08
N GLY A 139 -5.67 -11.27 6.55
CA GLY A 139 -5.87 -10.84 7.94
C GLY A 139 -5.55 -11.95 8.94
N ASN A 140 -5.32 -11.56 10.19
CA ASN A 140 -5.18 -12.55 11.25
C ASN A 140 -6.51 -13.29 11.41
N LEU A 141 -6.50 -14.59 11.15
CA LEU A 141 -7.65 -15.46 11.38
C LEU A 141 -7.85 -15.57 12.90
N SER A 142 -8.92 -14.96 13.41
CA SER A 142 -9.36 -15.11 14.79
C SER A 142 -10.17 -16.39 14.97
#